data_ec5e4e0b7f3b9127b5933552d1e345dc
#
_entry.id   ec5e4e0b7f3b9127b5933552d1e345dc
#
_cell.length_a   1.000
_cell.length_b   1.000
_cell.length_c   1.000
_cell.angle_alpha   90.00
_cell.angle_beta   90.00
_cell.angle_gamma   90.00
#
_symmetry.space_group_name_H-M   'P 1'
#
loop_
_entity.id
_entity.type
_entity.pdbx_description
1 polymer ?
#
loop_
_entity_poly.entity_id
_entity_poly.type
_entity_poly.pdbx_seq_one_letter_code
_entity_poly.pdbx_strand_id
1 'polypeptide(L)'
;MILILRVDRQRLHKANNHLKCKGRLTMSETNTKSDIILIGAGIMSATLGSILKELDPDLTIKVFEKLDSPGEESSNEWNNAGTGHSALCELNYTPEKPDGSIDTAKAFKINEQFQESRQFWSYLVKKGLMSHPREFLISLPHMSIVYGKENVEYLRKRYDALVSNPLFENMNFSDDPEQLKEWIPLMMKDRDMNQPIAATRIEDGTDVNFGTLTRKLFDHLENQGVEVRYKHSVDDLVQYDDGTWEVKVRNVASGNVTFHDAKFVFVGA
;
A
#
# COMPACT_ATOMS: atom_id res chain seq x y z
N MET A 1 4.22 -3.27 2.05
CA MET A 1 3.87 -2.92 3.46
C MET A 1 3.14 -4.11 4.07
N ILE A 2 3.88 -5.00 4.71
CA ILE A 2 3.26 -6.13 5.45
C ILE A 2 2.84 -5.57 6.79
N LEU A 3 1.55 -5.24 6.92
CA LEU A 3 0.97 -4.79 8.16
C LEU A 3 0.61 -6.04 9.00
N ILE A 4 1.46 -6.40 9.98
CA ILE A 4 1.09 -7.34 11.02
C ILE A 4 0.15 -6.59 11.97
N LEU A 5 -1.15 -6.70 11.74
CA LEU A 5 -2.16 -6.23 12.69
C LEU A 5 -2.14 -7.15 13.93
N ARG A 6 -1.42 -6.75 14.98
CA ARG A 6 -1.72 -7.21 16.34
C ARG A 6 -3.07 -6.61 16.75
N VAL A 7 -4.11 -7.41 16.66
CA VAL A 7 -5.41 -7.06 17.23
C VAL A 7 -5.27 -7.03 18.75
N ASP A 8 -5.40 -5.85 19.34
CA ASP A 8 -5.41 -5.68 20.80
C ASP A 8 -6.70 -6.29 21.38
N ARG A 9 -6.59 -7.50 21.92
CA ARG A 9 -7.71 -8.24 22.54
C ARG A 9 -8.41 -7.50 23.69
N GLN A 10 -7.82 -6.45 24.23
CA GLN A 10 -8.43 -5.72 25.37
C GLN A 10 -9.47 -4.68 24.96
N ARG A 11 -9.48 -4.18 23.71
CA ARG A 11 -10.52 -3.26 23.24
C ARG A 11 -11.82 -3.95 22.80
N LEU A 12 -11.77 -5.22 22.43
CA LEU A 12 -12.96 -5.99 22.03
C LEU A 12 -13.83 -6.42 23.22
N HIS A 13 -13.28 -6.51 24.45
CA HIS A 13 -14.04 -6.94 25.63
C HIS A 13 -15.02 -5.89 26.20
N LYS A 14 -14.91 -4.62 25.82
CA LYS A 14 -15.84 -3.56 26.31
C LYS A 14 -17.06 -3.33 25.42
N ALA A 15 -17.10 -3.85 24.19
CA ALA A 15 -18.22 -3.73 23.27
C ALA A 15 -19.24 -4.90 23.36
N ASN A 16 -18.88 -6.00 24.02
CA ASN A 16 -19.61 -7.28 23.96
C ASN A 16 -20.75 -7.44 25.00
N ASN A 17 -21.16 -6.40 25.75
CA ASN A 17 -22.20 -6.57 26.78
C ASN A 17 -23.64 -6.30 26.30
N HIS A 18 -23.89 -6.19 24.98
CA HIS A 18 -25.26 -5.95 24.47
C HIS A 18 -25.71 -6.77 23.24
N LEU A 19 -25.03 -7.89 22.91
CA LEU A 19 -25.50 -8.76 21.85
C LEU A 19 -26.13 -10.03 22.44
N LYS A 20 -27.46 -9.99 22.58
CA LYS A 20 -28.31 -11.16 22.81
C LYS A 20 -28.20 -12.12 21.63
N CYS A 21 -27.96 -13.40 21.89
CA CYS A 21 -28.12 -14.50 20.95
C CYS A 21 -29.41 -14.35 20.13
N LYS A 22 -29.30 -13.99 18.87
CA LYS A 22 -30.41 -14.14 17.92
C LYS A 22 -30.22 -15.45 17.17
N GLY A 23 -31.19 -16.36 17.33
CA GLY A 23 -31.25 -17.60 16.58
C GLY A 23 -31.22 -17.29 15.06
N ARG A 24 -30.54 -18.18 14.34
CA ARG A 24 -30.38 -18.16 12.88
C ARG A 24 -31.76 -18.10 12.21
N LEU A 25 -32.10 -16.97 11.61
CA LEU A 25 -33.26 -16.87 10.70
C LEU A 25 -32.84 -17.52 9.37
N THR A 26 -33.41 -18.72 9.14
CA THR A 26 -33.33 -19.42 7.86
C THR A 26 -34.16 -18.67 6.83
N MET A 27 -33.51 -17.81 6.03
CA MET A 27 -34.05 -17.39 4.75
C MET A 27 -33.06 -17.78 3.65
N SER A 28 -33.59 -18.59 2.75
CA SER A 28 -32.99 -19.23 1.61
C SER A 28 -32.36 -18.23 0.64
N GLU A 29 -31.06 -18.21 0.60
CA GLU A 29 -30.26 -18.13 -0.63
C GLU A 29 -28.86 -18.61 -0.27
N THR A 30 -28.32 -19.50 -1.08
CA THR A 30 -27.14 -20.32 -0.89
C THR A 30 -26.05 -19.66 -0.05
N ASN A 31 -25.95 -20.05 1.24
CA ASN A 31 -24.86 -19.69 2.12
C ASN A 31 -23.60 -20.39 1.63
N THR A 32 -22.82 -19.73 0.79
CA THR A 32 -21.59 -20.28 0.22
C THR A 32 -20.43 -20.00 1.17
N LYS A 33 -19.86 -21.07 1.72
CA LYS A 33 -18.67 -21.00 2.57
C LYS A 33 -17.44 -20.70 1.72
N SER A 34 -16.63 -19.77 2.18
CA SER A 34 -15.30 -19.47 1.62
C SER A 34 -14.24 -19.61 2.71
N ASP A 35 -13.00 -19.88 2.33
CA ASP A 35 -11.92 -19.82 3.29
C ASP A 35 -11.67 -18.36 3.70
N ILE A 36 -11.69 -17.46 2.73
CA ILE A 36 -11.34 -16.06 2.93
C ILE A 36 -12.33 -15.14 2.21
N ILE A 37 -12.73 -14.06 2.89
CA ILE A 37 -13.42 -12.93 2.27
C ILE A 37 -12.51 -11.68 2.41
N LEU A 38 -12.28 -11.02 1.28
CA LEU A 38 -11.59 -9.72 1.20
C LEU A 38 -12.63 -8.63 0.94
N ILE A 39 -12.62 -7.58 1.75
CA ILE A 39 -13.54 -6.45 1.63
C ILE A 39 -12.79 -5.26 1.04
N GLY A 40 -13.28 -4.79 -0.11
CA GLY A 40 -12.65 -3.77 -0.93
C GLY A 40 -11.66 -4.36 -1.94
N ALA A 41 -11.70 -3.85 -3.18
CA ALA A 41 -10.81 -4.26 -4.27
C ALA A 41 -9.67 -3.26 -4.49
N GLY A 42 -9.06 -2.78 -3.40
CA GLY A 42 -7.85 -1.97 -3.43
C GLY A 42 -6.56 -2.80 -3.46
N ILE A 43 -5.42 -2.11 -3.56
CA ILE A 43 -4.09 -2.73 -3.65
C ILE A 43 -3.77 -3.68 -2.48
N MET A 44 -4.31 -3.43 -1.29
CA MET A 44 -4.07 -4.28 -0.12
C MET A 44 -4.73 -5.65 -0.28
N SER A 45 -6.00 -5.69 -0.67
CA SER A 45 -6.73 -6.93 -0.97
C SER A 45 -6.13 -7.67 -2.16
N ALA A 46 -5.77 -6.94 -3.23
CA ALA A 46 -5.13 -7.49 -4.41
C ALA A 46 -3.81 -8.20 -4.07
N THR A 47 -2.94 -7.54 -3.29
CA THR A 47 -1.64 -8.09 -2.86
C THR A 47 -1.83 -9.30 -1.94
N LEU A 48 -2.68 -9.18 -0.91
CA LEU A 48 -2.92 -10.27 0.03
C LEU A 48 -3.51 -11.49 -0.68
N GLY A 49 -4.54 -11.29 -1.51
CA GLY A 49 -5.15 -12.37 -2.28
C GLY A 49 -4.16 -13.08 -3.18
N SER A 50 -3.31 -12.33 -3.88
CA SER A 50 -2.27 -12.90 -4.76
C SER A 50 -1.24 -13.71 -3.98
N ILE A 51 -0.77 -13.22 -2.82
CA ILE A 51 0.14 -13.98 -1.96
C ILE A 51 -0.51 -15.27 -1.47
N LEU A 52 -1.76 -15.20 -1.04
CA LEU A 52 -2.49 -16.37 -0.53
C LEU A 52 -2.69 -17.44 -1.60
N LYS A 53 -3.04 -17.05 -2.83
CA LYS A 53 -3.19 -17.98 -3.96
C LYS A 53 -1.86 -18.59 -4.41
N GLU A 54 -0.74 -17.88 -4.25
CA GLU A 54 0.60 -18.44 -4.52
C GLU A 54 1.07 -19.41 -3.43
N LEU A 55 0.64 -19.22 -2.18
CA LEU A 55 0.96 -20.10 -1.06
C LEU A 55 0.08 -21.36 -1.02
N ASP A 56 -1.20 -21.20 -1.31
CA ASP A 56 -2.18 -22.28 -1.33
C ASP A 56 -3.21 -22.02 -2.46
N PRO A 57 -3.00 -22.63 -3.65
CA PRO A 57 -3.89 -22.49 -4.80
C PRO A 57 -5.34 -22.99 -4.57
N ASP A 58 -5.55 -23.86 -3.60
CA ASP A 58 -6.86 -24.46 -3.31
C ASP A 58 -7.74 -23.57 -2.42
N LEU A 59 -7.19 -22.49 -1.83
CA LEU A 59 -7.98 -21.56 -1.03
C LEU A 59 -9.12 -20.95 -1.84
N THR A 60 -10.31 -21.02 -1.27
CA THR A 60 -11.49 -20.35 -1.82
C THR A 60 -11.56 -18.91 -1.30
N ILE A 61 -11.38 -17.96 -2.21
CA ILE A 61 -11.35 -16.52 -1.88
C ILE A 61 -12.51 -15.82 -2.59
N LYS A 62 -13.22 -14.96 -1.86
CA LYS A 62 -14.20 -14.03 -2.41
C LYS A 62 -13.79 -12.59 -2.10
N VAL A 63 -14.10 -11.70 -3.03
CA VAL A 63 -13.88 -10.26 -2.87
C VAL A 63 -15.21 -9.54 -3.07
N PHE A 64 -15.53 -8.61 -2.18
CA PHE A 64 -16.67 -7.71 -2.33
C PHE A 64 -16.18 -6.28 -2.46
N GLU A 65 -16.57 -5.64 -3.57
CA GLU A 65 -16.24 -4.25 -3.88
C GLU A 65 -17.53 -3.47 -4.14
N LYS A 66 -17.68 -2.31 -3.48
CA LYS A 66 -18.86 -1.46 -3.62
C LYS A 66 -18.92 -0.71 -4.95
N LEU A 67 -17.77 -0.49 -5.59
CA LEU A 67 -17.61 0.22 -6.87
C LEU A 67 -17.67 -0.75 -8.06
N ASP A 68 -17.54 -0.19 -9.25
CA ASP A 68 -17.72 -0.90 -10.51
C ASP A 68 -16.50 -1.71 -10.95
N SER A 69 -15.32 -1.38 -10.44
CA SER A 69 -14.06 -2.02 -10.80
C SER A 69 -13.01 -1.90 -9.69
N PRO A 70 -11.87 -2.63 -9.77
CA PRO A 70 -10.84 -2.60 -8.75
C PRO A 70 -10.00 -1.32 -8.84
N GLY A 71 -9.56 -0.83 -7.68
CA GLY A 71 -8.63 0.30 -7.60
C GLY A 71 -9.23 1.66 -7.90
N GLU A 72 -10.54 1.85 -7.70
CA GLU A 72 -11.25 3.10 -8.04
C GLU A 72 -11.12 4.21 -6.97
N GLU A 73 -10.76 3.88 -5.74
CA GLU A 73 -10.58 4.88 -4.66
C GLU A 73 -9.09 5.18 -4.43
N SER A 74 -8.56 4.92 -3.23
CA SER A 74 -7.18 5.29 -2.86
C SER A 74 -6.11 4.63 -3.72
N SER A 75 -6.40 3.50 -4.34
CA SER A 75 -5.48 2.84 -5.29
C SER A 75 -5.56 3.40 -6.72
N ASN A 76 -6.55 4.26 -7.03
CA ASN A 76 -6.63 4.91 -8.34
C ASN A 76 -5.40 5.80 -8.56
N GLU A 77 -4.86 5.80 -9.76
CA GLU A 77 -3.64 6.54 -10.14
C GLU A 77 -3.72 8.06 -9.92
N TRP A 78 -4.93 8.63 -9.86
CA TRP A 78 -5.16 10.06 -9.63
C TRP A 78 -5.45 10.40 -8.17
N ASN A 79 -5.59 9.39 -7.29
CA ASN A 79 -5.94 9.57 -5.89
C ASN A 79 -4.77 9.34 -4.92
N ASN A 80 -3.57 9.12 -5.43
CA ASN A 80 -2.34 8.95 -4.64
C ASN A 80 -1.16 9.57 -5.38
N ALA A 81 -0.02 9.70 -4.69
CA ALA A 81 1.18 10.32 -5.24
C ALA A 81 1.97 9.39 -6.20
N GLY A 82 1.63 8.12 -6.31
CA GLY A 82 2.34 7.15 -7.12
C GLY A 82 3.77 6.85 -6.67
N THR A 83 4.25 7.50 -5.62
CA THR A 83 5.63 7.35 -5.16
C THR A 83 5.90 5.93 -4.72
N GLY A 84 6.92 5.30 -5.30
CA GLY A 84 7.47 4.07 -4.78
C GLY A 84 8.12 4.35 -3.43
N HIS A 85 7.40 4.05 -2.33
CA HIS A 85 7.76 4.44 -0.96
C HIS A 85 9.03 3.74 -0.47
N SER A 86 10.18 4.21 -0.95
CA SER A 86 11.52 3.73 -0.59
C SER A 86 12.28 4.68 0.34
N ALA A 87 11.60 5.68 0.90
CA ALA A 87 12.18 6.68 1.82
C ALA A 87 13.35 7.48 1.22
N LEU A 88 13.44 7.55 -0.10
CA LEU A 88 14.57 8.23 -0.78
C LEU A 88 14.43 9.75 -0.71
N CYS A 89 13.22 10.27 -0.82
CA CYS A 89 12.93 11.70 -0.83
C CYS A 89 12.12 12.22 0.36
N GLU A 90 11.47 11.37 1.12
CA GLU A 90 10.59 11.78 2.22
C GLU A 90 11.38 12.14 3.47
N LEU A 91 11.38 13.43 3.81
CA LEU A 91 12.14 13.97 4.94
C LEU A 91 11.58 13.57 6.31
N ASN A 92 10.28 13.32 6.41
CA ASN A 92 9.59 12.95 7.64
C ASN A 92 9.95 11.56 8.19
N TYR A 93 10.74 10.77 7.46
CA TYR A 93 11.23 9.47 7.91
C TYR A 93 12.60 9.54 8.58
N THR A 94 13.20 10.71 8.63
CA THR A 94 14.54 10.96 9.16
C THR A 94 14.56 12.17 10.11
N PRO A 95 13.81 12.15 11.23
CA PRO A 95 13.79 13.28 12.15
C PRO A 95 15.16 13.49 12.81
N GLU A 96 15.52 14.75 13.04
CA GLU A 96 16.68 15.12 13.85
C GLU A 96 16.36 14.91 15.35
N LYS A 97 17.27 14.23 16.05
CA LYS A 97 17.17 13.97 17.49
C LYS A 97 17.66 15.17 18.30
N PRO A 98 17.37 15.25 19.61
CA PRO A 98 17.84 16.34 20.47
C PRO A 98 19.37 16.49 20.55
N ASP A 99 20.12 15.43 20.25
CA ASP A 99 21.59 15.42 20.19
C ASP A 99 22.15 15.88 18.83
N GLY A 100 21.26 16.25 17.89
CA GLY A 100 21.62 16.69 16.54
C GLY A 100 21.90 15.56 15.54
N SER A 101 21.82 14.29 15.94
CA SER A 101 21.92 13.14 15.05
C SER A 101 20.61 12.90 14.30
N ILE A 102 20.68 12.21 13.15
CA ILE A 102 19.50 11.84 12.36
C ILE A 102 19.04 10.42 12.72
N ASP A 103 17.74 10.25 12.99
CA ASP A 103 17.15 8.93 13.14
C ASP A 103 16.82 8.33 11.77
N THR A 104 17.54 7.31 11.35
CA THR A 104 17.38 6.64 10.06
C THR A 104 16.56 5.34 10.12
N ALA A 105 16.22 4.87 11.31
CA ALA A 105 15.61 3.54 11.50
C ALA A 105 14.31 3.36 10.69
N LYS A 106 13.46 4.39 10.67
CA LYS A 106 12.21 4.36 9.91
C LYS A 106 12.46 4.35 8.40
N ALA A 107 13.42 5.15 7.92
CA ALA A 107 13.76 5.20 6.50
C ALA A 107 14.29 3.85 6.00
N PHE A 108 15.19 3.21 6.74
CA PHE A 108 15.73 1.89 6.38
C PHE A 108 14.63 0.84 6.32
N LYS A 109 13.79 0.77 7.34
CA LYS A 109 12.67 -0.19 7.38
C LYS A 109 11.69 0.00 6.22
N ILE A 110 11.37 1.24 5.85
CA ILE A 110 10.45 1.53 4.75
C ILE A 110 11.09 1.13 3.41
N ASN A 111 12.39 1.41 3.22
CA ASN A 111 13.08 0.98 2.00
C ASN A 111 13.10 -0.55 1.89
N GLU A 112 13.47 -1.27 2.95
CA GLU A 112 13.44 -2.74 2.99
C GLU A 112 12.07 -3.29 2.59
N GLN A 113 10.98 -2.77 3.16
CA GLN A 113 9.61 -3.18 2.84
C GLN A 113 9.25 -2.91 1.36
N PHE A 114 9.75 -1.82 0.80
CA PHE A 114 9.54 -1.53 -0.62
C PHE A 114 10.31 -2.51 -1.51
N GLN A 115 11.55 -2.88 -1.15
CA GLN A 115 12.30 -3.92 -1.87
C GLN A 115 11.60 -5.29 -1.82
N GLU A 116 11.01 -5.66 -0.68
CA GLU A 116 10.17 -6.87 -0.59
C GLU A 116 8.98 -6.82 -1.55
N SER A 117 8.31 -5.68 -1.65
CA SER A 117 7.22 -5.48 -2.61
C SER A 117 7.70 -5.65 -4.06
N ARG A 118 8.85 -5.05 -4.42
CA ARG A 118 9.47 -5.20 -5.75
C ARG A 118 9.86 -6.65 -6.05
N GLN A 119 10.36 -7.39 -5.05
CA GLN A 119 10.68 -8.82 -5.20
C GLN A 119 9.42 -9.63 -5.50
N PHE A 120 8.32 -9.37 -4.80
CA PHE A 120 7.05 -10.04 -5.06
C PHE A 120 6.51 -9.74 -6.48
N TRP A 121 6.51 -8.48 -6.90
CA TRP A 121 6.10 -8.13 -8.27
C TRP A 121 7.02 -8.77 -9.32
N SER A 122 8.33 -8.77 -9.08
CA SER A 122 9.29 -9.44 -9.96
C SER A 122 9.05 -10.95 -10.06
N TYR A 123 8.67 -11.59 -8.95
CA TYR A 123 8.29 -13.00 -8.92
C TYR A 123 7.06 -13.25 -9.82
N LEU A 124 5.99 -12.47 -9.66
CA LEU A 124 4.77 -12.61 -10.47
C LEU A 124 5.06 -12.41 -11.98
N VAL A 125 5.86 -11.41 -12.32
CA VAL A 125 6.26 -11.15 -13.72
C VAL A 125 7.09 -12.32 -14.28
N LYS A 126 8.07 -12.84 -13.53
CA LYS A 126 8.91 -13.98 -13.96
C LYS A 126 8.11 -15.25 -14.15
N LYS A 127 7.05 -15.44 -13.37
CA LYS A 127 6.12 -16.56 -13.53
C LYS A 127 5.14 -16.40 -14.67
N GLY A 128 5.11 -15.24 -15.35
CA GLY A 128 4.16 -14.93 -16.39
C GLY A 128 2.73 -14.65 -15.89
N LEU A 129 2.58 -14.42 -14.58
CA LEU A 129 1.30 -14.13 -13.93
C LEU A 129 0.91 -12.66 -14.03
N MET A 130 1.89 -11.80 -14.31
CA MET A 130 1.70 -10.39 -14.61
C MET A 130 2.45 -10.03 -15.90
N SER A 131 1.90 -9.07 -16.63
CA SER A 131 2.52 -8.51 -17.84
C SER A 131 3.75 -7.64 -17.50
N HIS A 132 4.25 -6.93 -18.48
CA HIS A 132 5.49 -6.17 -18.41
C HIS A 132 5.48 -5.14 -17.25
N PRO A 133 6.52 -5.11 -16.38
CA PRO A 133 6.54 -4.27 -15.18
C PRO A 133 6.46 -2.76 -15.48
N ARG A 134 6.94 -2.30 -16.66
CA ARG A 134 6.89 -0.88 -17.06
C ARG A 134 5.47 -0.33 -17.24
N GLU A 135 4.45 -1.17 -17.21
CA GLU A 135 3.07 -0.71 -17.27
C GLU A 135 2.60 -0.09 -15.94
N PHE A 136 3.23 -0.46 -14.82
CA PHE A 136 2.89 0.04 -13.50
C PHE A 136 4.06 0.58 -12.69
N LEU A 137 5.30 0.34 -13.11
CA LEU A 137 6.52 0.75 -12.40
C LEU A 137 7.47 1.46 -13.35
N ILE A 138 7.68 2.75 -13.13
CA ILE A 138 8.55 3.60 -13.94
C ILE A 138 9.73 4.06 -13.08
N SER A 139 10.95 3.84 -13.54
CA SER A 139 12.15 4.37 -12.88
C SER A 139 12.29 5.85 -13.18
N LEU A 140 12.46 6.65 -12.14
CA LEU A 140 12.74 8.08 -12.23
C LEU A 140 13.51 8.55 -10.98
N PRO A 141 14.32 9.61 -11.07
CA PRO A 141 15.05 10.11 -9.91
C PRO A 141 14.13 10.57 -8.81
N HIS A 142 14.42 10.17 -7.56
CA HIS A 142 13.82 10.80 -6.39
C HIS A 142 14.73 11.91 -5.87
N MET A 143 14.12 13.04 -5.51
CA MET A 143 14.84 14.20 -5.04
C MET A 143 14.16 14.84 -3.84
N SER A 144 14.96 15.32 -2.88
CA SER A 144 14.49 16.24 -1.85
C SER A 144 15.18 17.59 -2.07
N ILE A 145 14.42 18.66 -2.01
CA ILE A 145 14.95 20.03 -2.09
C ILE A 145 14.57 20.80 -0.84
N VAL A 146 15.51 21.57 -0.31
CA VAL A 146 15.32 22.44 0.85
C VAL A 146 15.96 23.79 0.63
N TYR A 147 15.50 24.79 1.36
CA TYR A 147 16.04 26.14 1.35
C TYR A 147 16.11 26.73 2.76
N GLY A 148 17.00 27.66 2.96
CA GLY A 148 17.34 28.21 4.27
C GLY A 148 18.46 27.45 4.96
N LYS A 149 19.30 28.15 5.71
CA LYS A 149 20.54 27.62 6.29
C LYS A 149 20.32 26.37 7.15
N GLU A 150 19.35 26.42 8.04
CA GLU A 150 19.05 25.30 8.96
C GLU A 150 18.60 24.03 8.21
N ASN A 151 17.74 24.21 7.19
CA ASN A 151 17.26 23.10 6.39
C ASN A 151 18.37 22.49 5.51
N VAL A 152 19.28 23.31 4.99
CA VAL A 152 20.45 22.84 4.23
C VAL A 152 21.37 22.01 5.12
N GLU A 153 21.61 22.49 6.37
CA GLU A 153 22.38 21.75 7.36
C GLU A 153 21.71 20.41 7.73
N TYR A 154 20.41 20.42 7.97
CA TYR A 154 19.64 19.19 8.20
C TYR A 154 19.76 18.22 7.03
N LEU A 155 19.57 18.68 5.78
CA LEU A 155 19.63 17.80 4.61
C LEU A 155 21.03 17.21 4.42
N ARG A 156 22.10 17.94 4.75
CA ARG A 156 23.47 17.43 4.74
C ARG A 156 23.65 16.31 5.77
N LYS A 157 23.24 16.54 7.02
CA LYS A 157 23.27 15.51 8.08
C LYS A 157 22.49 14.28 7.69
N ARG A 158 21.31 14.47 7.09
CA ARG A 158 20.46 13.36 6.60
C ARG A 158 21.19 12.55 5.52
N TYR A 159 21.77 13.22 4.55
CA TYR A 159 22.56 12.57 3.50
C TYR A 159 23.69 11.74 4.09
N ASP A 160 24.53 12.31 4.94
CA ASP A 160 25.66 11.64 5.56
C ASP A 160 25.24 10.40 6.37
N ALA A 161 24.10 10.48 7.05
CA ALA A 161 23.54 9.38 7.84
C ALA A 161 22.99 8.24 6.96
N LEU A 162 22.39 8.55 5.79
CA LEU A 162 21.75 7.57 4.92
C LEU A 162 22.73 6.82 4.02
N VAL A 163 23.72 7.50 3.44
CA VAL A 163 24.62 6.89 2.44
C VAL A 163 25.52 5.77 2.98
N SER A 164 25.62 5.64 4.29
CA SER A 164 26.30 4.49 4.93
C SER A 164 25.56 3.16 4.77
N ASN A 165 24.27 3.19 4.41
CA ASN A 165 23.45 2.02 4.16
C ASN A 165 23.41 1.72 2.65
N PRO A 166 23.63 0.46 2.21
CA PRO A 166 23.65 0.07 0.79
C PRO A 166 22.39 0.46 0.01
N LEU A 167 21.23 0.57 0.68
CA LEU A 167 19.97 0.98 0.04
C LEU A 167 19.93 2.47 -0.36
N PHE A 168 20.90 3.25 0.09
CA PHE A 168 21.01 4.69 -0.17
C PHE A 168 22.38 5.10 -0.72
N GLU A 169 23.30 4.16 -0.97
CA GLU A 169 24.69 4.43 -1.37
C GLU A 169 24.83 5.28 -2.65
N ASN A 170 23.85 5.18 -3.56
CA ASN A 170 23.83 5.93 -4.82
C ASN A 170 23.25 7.36 -4.68
N MET A 171 22.87 7.77 -3.45
CA MET A 171 22.36 9.13 -3.23
C MET A 171 23.46 10.15 -3.42
N ASN A 172 23.14 11.26 -4.06
CA ASN A 172 23.99 12.41 -4.24
C ASN A 172 23.42 13.60 -3.48
N PHE A 173 24.28 14.46 -2.97
CA PHE A 173 23.93 15.73 -2.36
C PHE A 173 24.60 16.87 -3.13
N SER A 174 23.89 17.98 -3.34
CA SER A 174 24.48 19.21 -3.84
C SER A 174 23.85 20.45 -3.19
N ASP A 175 24.69 21.44 -2.90
CA ASP A 175 24.35 22.81 -2.57
C ASP A 175 24.96 23.78 -3.58
N ASP A 176 25.53 23.28 -4.68
CA ASP A 176 26.01 24.04 -5.80
C ASP A 176 24.86 24.50 -6.71
N PRO A 177 24.61 25.80 -6.85
CA PRO A 177 23.52 26.30 -7.69
C PRO A 177 23.59 25.85 -9.16
N GLU A 178 24.78 25.69 -9.74
CA GLU A 178 24.89 25.25 -11.14
C GLU A 178 24.49 23.78 -11.28
N GLN A 179 24.89 22.92 -10.37
CA GLN A 179 24.44 21.53 -10.33
C GLN A 179 22.92 21.42 -10.10
N LEU A 180 22.37 22.27 -9.24
CA LEU A 180 20.92 22.31 -8.99
C LEU A 180 20.12 22.79 -10.22
N LYS A 181 20.66 23.68 -11.04
CA LYS A 181 20.04 24.06 -12.33
C LYS A 181 19.94 22.88 -13.29
N GLU A 182 20.93 21.99 -13.30
CA GLU A 182 20.88 20.76 -14.11
C GLU A 182 19.82 19.77 -13.58
N TRP A 183 19.77 19.59 -12.26
CA TRP A 183 18.86 18.62 -11.64
C TRP A 183 17.40 19.06 -11.67
N ILE A 184 17.14 20.36 -11.38
CA ILE A 184 15.81 20.91 -11.12
C ILE A 184 15.61 22.28 -11.80
N PRO A 185 15.77 22.38 -13.14
CA PRO A 185 15.82 23.65 -13.85
C PRO A 185 14.60 24.53 -13.62
N LEU A 186 13.40 23.95 -13.53
CA LEU A 186 12.17 24.71 -13.31
C LEU A 186 12.12 25.35 -11.91
N MET A 187 12.64 24.68 -10.89
CA MET A 187 12.65 25.20 -9.52
C MET A 187 13.76 26.24 -9.30
N MET A 188 14.79 26.22 -10.15
CA MET A 188 15.90 27.16 -10.09
C MET A 188 15.67 28.41 -10.95
N LYS A 189 14.65 28.40 -11.80
CA LYS A 189 14.31 29.55 -12.64
C LYS A 189 13.89 30.75 -11.78
N ASP A 190 14.50 31.93 -12.05
CA ASP A 190 14.19 33.19 -11.39
C ASP A 190 14.36 33.19 -9.86
N ARG A 191 15.13 32.24 -9.32
CA ARG A 191 15.41 32.15 -7.88
C ARG A 191 16.55 33.11 -7.48
N ASP A 192 16.45 33.67 -6.26
CA ASP A 192 17.56 34.38 -5.63
C ASP A 192 18.69 33.38 -5.29
N MET A 193 19.80 33.51 -6.00
CA MET A 193 20.96 32.61 -5.85
C MET A 193 21.75 32.87 -4.55
N ASN A 194 21.44 33.91 -3.79
CA ASN A 194 22.04 34.16 -2.48
C ASN A 194 21.31 33.39 -1.35
N GLN A 195 20.13 32.87 -1.63
CA GLN A 195 19.41 32.06 -0.67
C GLN A 195 20.04 30.66 -0.57
N PRO A 196 20.47 30.22 0.64
CA PRO A 196 20.95 28.85 0.82
C PRO A 196 19.91 27.82 0.35
N ILE A 197 20.35 26.93 -0.52
CA ILE A 197 19.52 25.86 -1.11
C ILE A 197 20.37 24.60 -1.24
N ALA A 198 19.75 23.43 -1.06
CA ALA A 198 20.38 22.15 -1.33
C ALA A 198 19.35 21.12 -1.81
N ALA A 199 19.84 20.11 -2.49
CA ALA A 199 19.04 18.95 -2.84
C ALA A 199 19.82 17.65 -2.64
N THR A 200 19.06 16.56 -2.41
CA THR A 200 19.54 15.20 -2.62
C THR A 200 18.87 14.62 -3.85
N ARG A 201 19.60 13.77 -4.59
CA ARG A 201 19.11 13.07 -5.78
C ARG A 201 19.59 11.63 -5.76
N ILE A 202 18.71 10.70 -6.11
CA ILE A 202 19.04 9.29 -6.28
C ILE A 202 18.28 8.73 -7.49
N GLU A 203 18.97 8.02 -8.38
CA GLU A 203 18.40 7.49 -9.64
C GLU A 203 17.51 6.25 -9.41
N ASP A 204 17.63 5.59 -8.25
CA ASP A 204 16.91 4.35 -7.92
C ASP A 204 15.44 4.58 -7.54
N GLY A 205 14.95 5.80 -7.66
CA GLY A 205 13.57 6.17 -7.42
C GLY A 205 12.60 5.53 -8.42
N THR A 206 11.34 5.42 -8.03
CA THR A 206 10.29 4.82 -8.85
C THR A 206 8.95 5.53 -8.68
N ASP A 207 8.21 5.62 -9.77
CA ASP A 207 6.78 5.94 -9.78
C ASP A 207 5.98 4.66 -10.02
N VAL A 208 4.94 4.46 -9.21
CA VAL A 208 4.07 3.28 -9.25
C VAL A 208 2.66 3.69 -9.62
N ASN A 209 2.17 3.23 -10.76
CA ASN A 209 0.75 3.32 -11.08
C ASN A 209 0.00 2.24 -10.30
N PHE A 210 -0.45 2.59 -9.07
CA PHE A 210 -1.15 1.66 -8.19
C PHE A 210 -2.49 1.19 -8.77
N GLY A 211 -3.18 2.02 -9.54
CA GLY A 211 -4.41 1.63 -10.25
C GLY A 211 -4.16 0.49 -11.22
N THR A 212 -3.18 0.65 -12.10
CA THR A 212 -2.79 -0.40 -13.05
C THR A 212 -2.28 -1.65 -12.34
N LEU A 213 -1.43 -1.51 -11.32
CA LEU A 213 -0.96 -2.65 -10.53
C LEU A 213 -2.11 -3.41 -9.87
N THR A 214 -3.07 -2.70 -9.27
CA THR A 214 -4.24 -3.29 -8.62
C THR A 214 -5.09 -4.07 -9.62
N ARG A 215 -5.40 -3.49 -10.78
CA ARG A 215 -6.16 -4.17 -11.85
C ARG A 215 -5.47 -5.45 -12.31
N LYS A 216 -4.15 -5.40 -12.57
CA LYS A 216 -3.38 -6.59 -12.98
C LYS A 216 -3.36 -7.70 -11.92
N LEU A 217 -3.28 -7.34 -10.66
CA LEU A 217 -3.35 -8.32 -9.57
C LEU A 217 -4.76 -8.94 -9.49
N PHE A 218 -5.83 -8.16 -9.72
CA PHE A 218 -7.18 -8.72 -9.78
C PHE A 218 -7.40 -9.58 -11.02
N ASP A 219 -6.90 -9.21 -12.19
CA ASP A 219 -6.91 -10.07 -13.39
C ASP A 219 -6.24 -11.42 -13.08
N HIS A 220 -5.10 -11.40 -12.39
CA HIS A 220 -4.43 -12.63 -11.95
C HIS A 220 -5.30 -13.43 -10.98
N LEU A 221 -5.91 -12.81 -9.97
CA LEU A 221 -6.78 -13.48 -8.99
C LEU A 221 -8.01 -14.12 -9.65
N GLU A 222 -8.68 -13.43 -10.55
CA GLU A 222 -9.83 -13.95 -11.29
C GLU A 222 -9.42 -15.16 -12.16
N ASN A 223 -8.25 -15.12 -12.80
CA ASN A 223 -7.68 -16.25 -13.53
C ASN A 223 -7.35 -17.46 -12.62
N GLN A 224 -7.10 -17.22 -11.32
CA GLN A 224 -6.90 -18.25 -10.30
C GLN A 224 -8.22 -18.71 -9.64
N GLY A 225 -9.38 -18.30 -10.19
CA GLY A 225 -10.70 -18.70 -9.71
C GLY A 225 -11.20 -17.96 -8.48
N VAL A 226 -10.61 -16.82 -8.12
CA VAL A 226 -11.13 -15.92 -7.08
C VAL A 226 -12.43 -15.28 -7.58
N GLU A 227 -13.49 -15.38 -6.78
CA GLU A 227 -14.78 -14.77 -7.08
C GLU A 227 -14.75 -13.29 -6.66
N VAL A 228 -14.77 -12.36 -7.63
CA VAL A 228 -14.84 -10.91 -7.37
C VAL A 228 -16.24 -10.40 -7.70
N ARG A 229 -16.89 -9.77 -6.72
CA ARG A 229 -18.21 -9.17 -6.88
C ARG A 229 -18.14 -7.66 -6.74
N TYR A 230 -18.22 -6.96 -7.86
CA TYR A 230 -18.36 -5.52 -7.94
C TYR A 230 -19.79 -5.07 -7.65
N LYS A 231 -20.00 -3.81 -7.27
CA LYS A 231 -21.30 -3.24 -6.86
C LYS A 231 -21.91 -3.98 -5.66
N HIS A 232 -21.06 -4.50 -4.77
CA HIS A 232 -21.48 -5.22 -3.58
C HIS A 232 -20.82 -4.58 -2.35
N SER A 233 -21.65 -3.91 -1.54
CA SER A 233 -21.26 -3.28 -0.28
C SER A 233 -21.36 -4.28 0.87
N VAL A 234 -20.34 -4.38 1.69
CA VAL A 234 -20.41 -5.10 2.97
C VAL A 234 -21.01 -4.14 4.00
N ASP A 235 -22.16 -4.53 4.56
CA ASP A 235 -22.91 -3.71 5.49
C ASP A 235 -22.67 -4.10 6.97
N ASP A 236 -22.30 -5.37 7.23
CA ASP A 236 -22.09 -5.87 8.60
C ASP A 236 -21.18 -7.11 8.62
N LEU A 237 -20.51 -7.32 9.75
CA LEU A 237 -19.62 -8.43 10.04
C LEU A 237 -19.93 -8.99 11.41
N VAL A 238 -20.17 -10.30 11.49
CA VAL A 238 -20.37 -11.00 12.77
C VAL A 238 -19.36 -12.13 12.89
N GLN A 239 -18.56 -12.12 13.97
CA GLN A 239 -17.70 -13.23 14.31
C GLN A 239 -18.44 -14.16 15.30
N TYR A 240 -18.42 -15.46 15.00
CA TYR A 240 -18.98 -16.49 15.87
C TYR A 240 -17.94 -17.02 16.88
N ASP A 241 -18.43 -17.71 17.90
CA ASP A 241 -17.58 -18.26 18.98
C ASP A 241 -16.58 -19.32 18.45
N ASP A 242 -16.89 -19.97 17.32
CA ASP A 242 -16.02 -20.95 16.65
C ASP A 242 -14.92 -20.26 15.80
N GLY A 243 -14.89 -18.93 15.78
CA GLY A 243 -13.92 -18.12 15.04
C GLY A 243 -14.29 -17.85 13.58
N THR A 244 -15.38 -18.43 13.07
CA THR A 244 -15.88 -18.13 11.72
C THR A 244 -16.61 -16.80 11.65
N TRP A 245 -16.82 -16.31 10.44
CA TRP A 245 -17.44 -15.01 10.18
C TRP A 245 -18.68 -15.16 9.30
N GLU A 246 -19.72 -14.37 9.59
CA GLU A 246 -20.80 -14.07 8.68
C GLU A 246 -20.65 -12.64 8.16
N VAL A 247 -20.70 -12.49 6.84
CA VAL A 247 -20.54 -11.23 6.12
C VAL A 247 -21.87 -10.90 5.46
N LYS A 248 -22.49 -9.78 5.87
CA LYS A 248 -23.72 -9.27 5.27
C LYS A 248 -23.38 -8.37 4.09
N VAL A 249 -23.80 -8.75 2.90
CA VAL A 249 -23.48 -8.08 1.65
C VAL A 249 -24.75 -7.60 0.96
N ARG A 250 -24.75 -6.35 0.51
CA ARG A 250 -25.82 -5.74 -0.25
C ARG A 250 -25.36 -5.41 -1.67
N ASN A 251 -26.11 -5.88 -2.66
CA ASN A 251 -25.95 -5.42 -4.03
C ASN A 251 -26.40 -3.96 -4.14
N VAL A 252 -25.51 -3.07 -4.56
CA VAL A 252 -25.75 -1.61 -4.58
C VAL A 252 -26.83 -1.23 -5.59
N ALA A 253 -26.94 -1.96 -6.71
CA ALA A 253 -27.90 -1.64 -7.76
C ALA A 253 -29.32 -2.14 -7.47
N SER A 254 -29.45 -3.39 -6.96
CA SER A 254 -30.77 -4.00 -6.70
C SER A 254 -31.25 -3.83 -5.27
N GLY A 255 -30.37 -3.51 -4.32
CA GLY A 255 -30.66 -3.49 -2.88
C GLY A 255 -30.76 -4.88 -2.24
N ASN A 256 -30.59 -5.97 -3.01
CA ASN A 256 -30.67 -7.33 -2.50
C ASN A 256 -29.55 -7.58 -1.49
N VAL A 257 -29.91 -8.25 -0.37
CA VAL A 257 -28.98 -8.61 0.70
C VAL A 257 -28.75 -10.10 0.71
N THR A 258 -27.46 -10.48 0.79
CA THR A 258 -27.01 -11.88 0.92
C THR A 258 -26.08 -12.03 2.12
N PHE A 259 -25.93 -13.26 2.62
CA PHE A 259 -25.04 -13.59 3.72
C PHE A 259 -24.01 -14.62 3.25
N HIS A 260 -22.75 -14.43 3.66
CA HIS A 260 -21.64 -15.28 3.26
C HIS A 260 -20.82 -15.65 4.49
N ASP A 261 -20.49 -16.95 4.61
CA ASP A 261 -19.64 -17.44 5.70
C ASP A 261 -18.16 -17.51 5.24
N ALA A 262 -17.24 -17.17 6.16
CA ALA A 262 -15.81 -17.31 5.93
C ALA A 262 -15.07 -17.75 7.19
N LYS A 263 -13.93 -18.44 7.00
CA LYS A 263 -13.00 -18.74 8.09
C LYS A 263 -12.19 -17.49 8.49
N PHE A 264 -11.92 -16.62 7.54
CA PHE A 264 -11.16 -15.39 7.73
C PHE A 264 -11.72 -14.23 6.91
N VAL A 265 -11.70 -13.03 7.47
CA VAL A 265 -12.11 -11.79 6.79
C VAL A 265 -10.98 -10.77 6.88
N PHE A 266 -10.66 -10.15 5.76
CA PHE A 266 -9.74 -9.02 5.68
C PHE A 266 -10.50 -7.77 5.22
N VAL A 267 -10.33 -6.68 5.95
CA VAL A 267 -10.88 -5.37 5.58
C VAL A 267 -9.76 -4.55 4.95
N GLY A 268 -9.82 -4.41 3.63
CA GLY A 268 -8.86 -3.68 2.81
C GLY A 268 -9.42 -2.38 2.21
N ALA A 269 -10.62 -2.00 2.67
CA ALA A 269 -11.32 -0.79 2.23
C ALA A 269 -11.14 0.34 3.25
#